data_974e02f7a4295eb492de3e658b8e4f8a
#
_entry.id   974e02f7a4295eb492de3e658b8e4f8a
#
_cell.length_a   1.000
_cell.length_b   1.000
_cell.length_c   1.000
_cell.angle_alpha   90.00
_cell.angle_beta   90.00
_cell.angle_gamma   90.00
#
_symmetry.space_group_name_H-M   'P 1'
#
loop_
_entity.id
_entity.type
_entity.pdbx_description
1 polymer ?
#
loop_
_entity_poly.entity_id
_entity_poly.type
_entity_poly.pdbx_seq_one_letter_code
_entity_poly.pdbx_strand_id
1 'polypeptide(L)'
;MMMIDKLNSGLIESMKEKIPEGANLANLLMDILYIGKEAVYRRLRGEVPFTFTEAAVISQKLGVSLDQLIGANFGGNALFGLNIVHYADPVETYYAMIDGYTKIFRELKREPESELATSSNIIPQTLYMKYDMLSRFRLFKWMYQHDKIDCTNHCYDDLVLPEKLLQRQKELVDEAQQFESTCHIWDSMIFQYLVNWDSGWGNCVSVS
;
A
#
# COMPACT_ATOMS: atom_id res chain seq x y z
N MET A 1 18.82 26.82 -3.60
CA MET A 1 19.70 25.76 -3.08
C MET A 1 18.91 24.68 -2.39
N MET A 2 18.12 24.97 -1.36
CA MET A 2 17.36 23.99 -0.55
C MET A 2 16.35 23.07 -1.30
N MET A 3 15.74 23.50 -2.40
CA MET A 3 14.77 22.69 -3.17
C MET A 3 15.46 21.67 -4.08
N ILE A 4 16.57 22.05 -4.72
CA ILE A 4 17.36 21.15 -5.58
C ILE A 4 17.96 20.01 -4.75
N ASP A 5 18.45 20.32 -3.55
CA ASP A 5 19.02 19.34 -2.63
C ASP A 5 17.95 18.31 -2.17
N LYS A 6 16.73 18.78 -1.92
CA LYS A 6 15.59 17.89 -1.55
C LYS A 6 15.20 16.93 -2.68
N LEU A 7 15.12 17.42 -3.92
CA LEU A 7 14.78 16.57 -5.06
C LEU A 7 15.87 15.53 -5.35
N ASN A 8 17.12 15.91 -5.25
CA ASN A 8 18.23 14.98 -5.45
C ASN A 8 18.27 13.91 -4.34
N SER A 9 18.07 14.31 -3.08
CA SER A 9 18.00 13.39 -1.95
C SER A 9 16.81 12.44 -2.08
N GLY A 10 15.63 12.95 -2.43
CA GLY A 10 14.45 12.14 -2.67
C GLY A 10 14.63 11.11 -3.79
N LEU A 11 15.31 11.48 -4.88
CA LEU A 11 15.65 10.56 -5.96
C LEU A 11 16.58 9.44 -5.45
N ILE A 12 17.58 9.77 -4.63
CA ILE A 12 18.52 8.79 -4.06
C ILE A 12 17.78 7.81 -3.14
N GLU A 13 16.88 8.30 -2.29
CA GLU A 13 16.08 7.46 -1.40
C GLU A 13 15.15 6.53 -2.19
N SER A 14 14.41 7.06 -3.16
CA SER A 14 13.54 6.26 -4.02
C SER A 14 14.30 5.17 -4.82
N MET A 15 15.53 5.45 -5.24
CA MET A 15 16.39 4.43 -5.84
C MET A 15 16.74 3.31 -4.87
N LYS A 16 17.08 3.65 -3.61
CA LYS A 16 17.42 2.65 -2.57
C LYS A 16 16.25 1.72 -2.26
N GLU A 17 15.03 2.24 -2.26
CA GLU A 17 13.82 1.46 -2.04
C GLU A 17 13.50 0.47 -3.17
N LYS A 18 13.95 0.78 -4.39
CA LYS A 18 13.65 -0.02 -5.58
C LYS A 18 14.67 -1.13 -5.88
N ILE A 19 15.81 -1.13 -5.22
CA ILE A 19 16.81 -2.18 -5.41
C ILE A 19 16.64 -3.30 -4.38
N PRO A 20 16.90 -4.58 -4.76
CA PRO A 20 16.87 -5.69 -3.83
C PRO A 20 17.86 -5.52 -2.67
N GLU A 21 17.51 -6.06 -1.51
CA GLU A 21 18.40 -6.09 -0.35
C GLU A 21 19.74 -6.74 -0.71
N GLY A 22 20.85 -6.06 -0.40
CA GLY A 22 22.21 -6.50 -0.74
C GLY A 22 22.72 -6.10 -2.12
N ALA A 23 21.90 -5.51 -2.98
CA ALA A 23 22.37 -5.00 -4.27
C ALA A 23 23.16 -3.69 -4.11
N ASN A 24 24.21 -3.53 -4.95
CA ASN A 24 25.04 -2.34 -4.91
C ASN A 24 24.52 -1.27 -5.88
N LEU A 25 23.86 -0.24 -5.32
CA LEU A 25 23.30 0.88 -6.08
C LEU A 25 24.34 1.57 -6.98
N ALA A 26 25.59 1.73 -6.51
CA ALA A 26 26.63 2.41 -7.28
C ALA A 26 26.98 1.62 -8.55
N ASN A 27 27.13 0.29 -8.45
CA ASN A 27 27.41 -0.56 -9.61
C ASN A 27 26.24 -0.49 -10.61
N LEU A 28 25.01 -0.59 -10.13
CA LEU A 28 23.83 -0.49 -10.98
C LEU A 28 23.77 0.86 -11.72
N LEU A 29 24.05 1.95 -11.04
CA LEU A 29 24.08 3.29 -11.67
C LEU A 29 25.21 3.44 -12.69
N MET A 30 26.38 2.84 -12.46
CA MET A 30 27.45 2.79 -13.47
C MET A 30 26.97 2.10 -14.75
N ASP A 31 26.25 1.01 -14.61
CA ASP A 31 25.77 0.20 -15.74
C ASP A 31 24.65 0.92 -16.52
N ILE A 32 23.72 1.57 -15.84
CA ILE A 32 22.57 2.20 -16.52
C ILE A 32 22.85 3.61 -17.04
N LEU A 33 23.79 4.34 -16.42
CA LEU A 33 24.13 5.72 -16.82
C LEU A 33 25.40 5.79 -17.66
N TYR A 34 26.17 4.72 -17.77
CA TYR A 34 27.44 4.65 -18.49
C TYR A 34 28.45 5.70 -18.00
N ILE A 35 28.51 5.96 -16.71
CA ILE A 35 29.45 6.92 -16.08
C ILE A 35 30.39 6.22 -15.13
N GLY A 36 31.58 6.80 -14.94
CA GLY A 36 32.60 6.20 -14.07
C GLY A 36 32.23 6.22 -12.58
N LYS A 37 32.86 5.33 -11.83
CA LYS A 37 32.63 5.08 -10.39
C LYS A 37 32.65 6.38 -9.56
N GLU A 38 33.67 7.21 -9.75
CA GLU A 38 33.79 8.48 -9.01
C GLU A 38 32.63 9.43 -9.29
N ALA A 39 32.18 9.51 -10.55
CA ALA A 39 31.06 10.34 -10.93
C ALA A 39 29.75 9.87 -10.26
N VAL A 40 29.53 8.56 -10.13
CA VAL A 40 28.40 7.98 -9.40
C VAL A 40 28.46 8.34 -7.92
N TYR A 41 29.62 8.14 -7.28
CA TYR A 41 29.75 8.41 -5.85
C TYR A 41 29.56 9.89 -5.51
N ARG A 42 30.03 10.80 -6.36
CA ARG A 42 29.79 12.25 -6.17
C ARG A 42 28.30 12.60 -6.23
N ARG A 43 27.54 11.92 -7.11
CA ARG A 43 26.06 12.10 -7.18
C ARG A 43 25.39 11.53 -5.95
N LEU A 44 25.78 10.33 -5.53
CA LEU A 44 25.19 9.69 -4.34
C LEU A 44 25.50 10.44 -3.04
N ARG A 45 26.63 11.16 -2.98
CA ARG A 45 26.95 12.06 -1.85
C ARG A 45 26.29 13.44 -1.95
N GLY A 46 25.56 13.70 -3.06
CA GLY A 46 24.92 15.00 -3.27
C GLY A 46 25.87 16.13 -3.69
N GLU A 47 27.15 15.84 -3.95
CA GLU A 47 28.14 16.83 -4.41
C GLU A 47 27.83 17.35 -5.83
N VAL A 48 27.22 16.51 -6.64
CA VAL A 48 26.79 16.82 -8.01
C VAL A 48 25.37 16.28 -8.17
N PRO A 49 24.38 17.11 -8.50
CA PRO A 49 23.02 16.63 -8.72
C PRO A 49 22.94 15.77 -9.99
N PHE A 50 21.99 14.83 -10.02
CA PHE A 50 21.65 14.12 -11.24
C PHE A 50 21.10 15.10 -12.28
N THR A 51 21.52 14.95 -13.52
CA THR A 51 20.94 15.71 -14.64
C THR A 51 19.53 15.19 -14.95
N PHE A 52 18.72 15.98 -15.65
CA PHE A 52 17.38 15.55 -16.07
C PHE A 52 17.43 14.25 -16.89
N THR A 53 18.39 14.13 -17.80
CA THR A 53 18.57 12.92 -18.62
C THR A 53 18.91 11.70 -17.77
N GLU A 54 19.80 11.85 -16.79
CA GLU A 54 20.14 10.77 -15.85
C GLU A 54 18.93 10.38 -15.00
N ALA A 55 18.20 11.34 -14.47
CA ALA A 55 16.97 11.08 -13.70
C ALA A 55 15.91 10.37 -14.54
N ALA A 56 15.73 10.74 -15.82
CA ALA A 56 14.81 10.07 -16.73
C ALA A 56 15.22 8.60 -17.02
N VAL A 57 16.52 8.34 -17.22
CA VAL A 57 17.04 6.97 -17.40
C VAL A 57 16.83 6.14 -16.13
N ILE A 58 17.12 6.70 -14.96
CA ILE A 58 16.89 6.07 -13.65
C ILE A 58 15.41 5.73 -13.47
N SER A 59 14.52 6.69 -13.74
CA SER A 59 13.07 6.51 -13.69
C SER A 59 12.63 5.31 -14.54
N GLN A 60 13.08 5.27 -15.79
CA GLN A 60 12.72 4.20 -16.73
C GLN A 60 13.26 2.83 -16.30
N LYS A 61 14.50 2.77 -15.79
CA LYS A 61 15.18 1.50 -15.48
C LYS A 61 14.81 0.94 -14.11
N LEU A 62 14.57 1.80 -13.13
CA LEU A 62 14.27 1.40 -11.74
C LEU A 62 12.80 1.55 -11.36
N GLY A 63 11.96 2.09 -12.25
CA GLY A 63 10.55 2.33 -11.95
C GLY A 63 10.32 3.41 -10.88
N VAL A 64 11.25 4.39 -10.77
CA VAL A 64 11.10 5.54 -9.88
C VAL A 64 10.20 6.57 -10.56
N SER A 65 9.14 7.03 -9.89
CA SER A 65 8.25 8.07 -10.42
C SER A 65 8.81 9.45 -10.12
N LEU A 66 9.19 10.19 -11.16
CA LEU A 66 9.64 11.58 -11.02
C LEU A 66 8.50 12.50 -10.59
N ASP A 67 7.27 12.23 -11.02
CA ASP A 67 6.09 13.02 -10.64
C ASP A 67 5.79 12.90 -9.14
N GLN A 68 5.96 11.71 -8.57
CA GLN A 68 5.86 11.51 -7.13
C GLN A 68 6.96 12.28 -6.36
N LEU A 69 8.19 12.28 -6.88
CA LEU A 69 9.30 13.02 -6.29
C LEU A 69 9.08 14.54 -6.28
N ILE A 70 8.47 15.06 -7.34
CA ILE A 70 8.21 16.51 -7.47
C ILE A 70 7.00 16.92 -6.61
N GLY A 71 6.20 15.95 -6.15
CA GLY A 71 4.94 16.23 -5.45
C GLY A 71 4.00 17.01 -6.36
N ALA A 72 3.87 16.53 -7.60
CA ALA A 72 3.22 17.27 -8.68
C ALA A 72 1.72 17.47 -8.44
N ASN A 73 1.41 18.50 -7.65
CA ASN A 73 0.07 19.10 -7.59
C ASN A 73 -0.10 20.05 -8.79
N PHE A 74 -0.30 19.49 -9.98
CA PHE A 74 -0.62 20.29 -11.15
C PHE A 74 -2.08 20.73 -11.10
N GLY A 75 -2.32 21.98 -10.70
CA GLY A 75 -3.57 22.67 -10.98
C GLY A 75 -4.85 21.96 -10.50
N GLY A 76 -4.83 21.33 -9.32
CA GLY A 76 -6.01 20.64 -8.76
C GLY A 76 -6.14 19.18 -9.18
N ASN A 77 -5.20 18.63 -9.94
CA ASN A 77 -5.15 17.20 -10.25
C ASN A 77 -4.40 16.43 -9.17
N ALA A 78 -4.91 15.26 -8.80
CA ALA A 78 -4.20 14.32 -7.90
C ALA A 78 -3.48 13.25 -8.72
N LEU A 79 -2.26 12.91 -8.32
CA LEU A 79 -1.52 11.78 -8.89
C LEU A 79 -1.87 10.51 -8.12
N PHE A 80 -2.35 9.48 -8.82
CA PHE A 80 -2.67 8.20 -8.23
C PHE A 80 -1.68 7.13 -8.70
N GLY A 81 -1.09 6.41 -7.75
CA GLY A 81 -0.37 5.18 -8.03
C GLY A 81 -1.35 4.00 -8.11
N LEU A 82 -1.39 3.30 -9.25
CA LEU A 82 -2.16 2.08 -9.39
C LEU A 82 -1.25 0.87 -9.18
N ASN A 83 -1.49 0.12 -8.11
CA ASN A 83 -0.83 -1.14 -7.87
C ASN A 83 -1.72 -2.29 -8.36
N ILE A 84 -1.21 -3.05 -9.34
CA ILE A 84 -1.88 -4.28 -9.78
C ILE A 84 -1.51 -5.38 -8.79
N VAL A 85 -2.52 -5.88 -8.08
CA VAL A 85 -2.35 -6.97 -7.13
C VAL A 85 -2.64 -8.30 -7.83
N HIS A 86 -1.68 -9.21 -7.81
CA HIS A 86 -1.85 -10.57 -8.32
C HIS A 86 -2.32 -11.50 -7.20
N TYR A 87 -3.48 -12.10 -7.37
CA TYR A 87 -4.12 -12.97 -6.36
C TYR A 87 -3.71 -14.44 -6.49
N ALA A 88 -2.41 -14.72 -6.48
CA ALA A 88 -1.94 -16.11 -6.49
C ALA A 88 -2.28 -16.83 -5.17
N ASP A 89 -1.99 -16.18 -4.04
CA ASP A 89 -2.39 -16.59 -2.71
C ASP A 89 -3.24 -15.47 -2.08
N PRO A 90 -4.55 -15.70 -1.85
CA PRO A 90 -5.43 -14.68 -1.32
C PRO A 90 -5.05 -14.21 0.07
N VAL A 91 -4.60 -15.10 0.95
CA VAL A 91 -4.25 -14.77 2.33
C VAL A 91 -2.97 -13.94 2.39
N GLU A 92 -1.94 -14.34 1.65
CA GLU A 92 -0.68 -13.58 1.57
C GLU A 92 -0.89 -12.23 0.89
N THR A 93 -1.71 -12.18 -0.15
CA THR A 93 -2.05 -10.92 -0.81
C THR A 93 -2.78 -9.97 0.13
N TYR A 94 -3.75 -10.48 0.87
CA TYR A 94 -4.48 -9.69 1.85
C TYR A 94 -3.57 -9.20 2.98
N TYR A 95 -2.68 -10.07 3.46
CA TYR A 95 -1.65 -9.68 4.43
C TYR A 95 -0.76 -8.56 3.91
N ALA A 96 -0.26 -8.68 2.68
CA ALA A 96 0.61 -7.66 2.07
C ALA A 96 -0.10 -6.30 1.94
N MET A 97 -1.40 -6.30 1.62
CA MET A 97 -2.20 -5.07 1.57
C MET A 97 -2.31 -4.43 2.97
N ILE A 98 -2.65 -5.20 3.99
CA ILE A 98 -2.76 -4.71 5.37
C ILE A 98 -1.40 -4.20 5.88
N ASP A 99 -0.33 -4.93 5.60
CA ASP A 99 1.04 -4.53 5.96
C ASP A 99 1.44 -3.20 5.29
N GLY A 100 1.11 -3.04 4.01
CA GLY A 100 1.33 -1.81 3.27
C GLY A 100 0.62 -0.60 3.91
N TYR A 101 -0.68 -0.73 4.22
CA TYR A 101 -1.43 0.32 4.90
C TYR A 101 -0.88 0.62 6.30
N THR A 102 -0.50 -0.41 7.05
CA THR A 102 0.09 -0.23 8.39
C THR A 102 1.39 0.59 8.32
N LYS A 103 2.24 0.32 7.34
CA LYS A 103 3.48 1.09 7.11
C LYS A 103 3.17 2.54 6.76
N ILE A 104 2.24 2.78 5.83
CA ILE A 104 1.82 4.13 5.42
C ILE A 104 1.28 4.91 6.63
N PHE A 105 0.39 4.32 7.43
CA PHE A 105 -0.18 4.99 8.60
C PHE A 105 0.90 5.31 9.64
N ARG A 106 1.85 4.40 9.84
CA ARG A 106 2.99 4.61 10.76
C ARG A 106 3.90 5.76 10.35
N GLU A 107 4.09 5.96 9.05
CA GLU A 107 4.87 7.10 8.54
C GLU A 107 4.07 8.40 8.63
N LEU A 108 2.82 8.41 8.19
CA LEU A 108 1.99 9.60 8.15
C LEU A 108 1.70 10.20 9.54
N LYS A 109 1.49 9.37 10.55
CA LYS A 109 1.22 9.85 11.93
C LYS A 109 2.40 10.58 12.58
N ARG A 110 3.60 10.49 12.00
CA ARG A 110 4.77 11.24 12.48
C ARG A 110 4.69 12.73 12.15
N GLU A 111 3.86 13.07 11.17
CA GLU A 111 3.64 14.47 10.80
C GLU A 111 2.64 15.12 11.75
N PRO A 112 2.94 16.34 12.26
CA PRO A 112 1.98 17.10 13.06
C PRO A 112 0.69 17.36 12.28
N GLU A 113 -0.44 17.35 12.96
CA GLU A 113 -1.76 17.66 12.37
C GLU A 113 -2.17 16.68 11.25
N SER A 114 -1.72 15.42 11.33
CA SER A 114 -2.07 14.42 10.33
C SER A 114 -3.53 13.99 10.47
N GLU A 115 -4.25 13.97 9.34
CA GLU A 115 -5.63 13.55 9.24
C GLU A 115 -5.75 12.28 8.39
N LEU A 116 -6.65 11.38 8.79
CA LEU A 116 -7.01 10.20 8.01
C LEU A 116 -8.39 10.41 7.37
N ALA A 117 -8.41 10.69 6.07
CA ALA A 117 -9.65 10.77 5.30
C ALA A 117 -9.82 9.52 4.41
N THR A 118 -10.96 8.87 4.50
CA THR A 118 -11.29 7.71 3.67
C THR A 118 -12.61 7.91 2.95
N SER A 119 -12.66 7.51 1.68
CA SER A 119 -13.89 7.43 0.90
C SER A 119 -14.12 5.99 0.48
N SER A 120 -15.29 5.43 0.78
CA SER A 120 -15.55 4.01 0.58
C SER A 120 -17.04 3.71 0.39
N ASN A 121 -17.32 2.74 -0.47
CA ASN A 121 -18.65 2.10 -0.60
C ASN A 121 -18.81 0.87 0.30
N ILE A 122 -17.81 0.58 1.12
CA ILE A 122 -17.84 -0.49 2.12
C ILE A 122 -17.46 0.09 3.48
N ILE A 123 -17.85 -0.57 4.56
CA ILE A 123 -17.46 -0.15 5.91
C ILE A 123 -15.92 -0.16 6.02
N PRO A 124 -15.31 0.95 6.46
CA PRO A 124 -13.87 1.03 6.62
C PRO A 124 -13.33 -0.10 7.50
N GLN A 125 -12.31 -0.78 7.02
CA GLN A 125 -11.77 -1.96 7.68
C GLN A 125 -11.22 -1.65 9.08
N THR A 126 -10.68 -0.47 9.28
CA THR A 126 -10.17 0.01 10.57
C THR A 126 -11.22 0.04 11.68
N LEU A 127 -12.52 0.07 11.34
CA LEU A 127 -13.61 0.08 12.33
C LEU A 127 -13.93 -1.32 12.90
N TYR A 128 -13.60 -2.40 12.18
CA TYR A 128 -14.02 -3.74 12.59
C TYR A 128 -12.92 -4.80 12.63
N MET A 129 -11.73 -4.54 12.07
CA MET A 129 -10.64 -5.55 11.97
C MET A 129 -10.13 -6.05 13.31
N LYS A 130 -10.36 -5.34 14.42
CA LYS A 130 -10.01 -5.83 15.74
C LYS A 130 -10.89 -6.98 16.24
N TYR A 131 -12.03 -7.21 15.58
CA TYR A 131 -12.97 -8.29 15.91
C TYR A 131 -12.72 -9.48 15.00
N ASP A 132 -12.18 -10.57 15.54
CA ASP A 132 -11.71 -11.73 14.79
C ASP A 132 -12.81 -12.35 13.90
N MET A 133 -14.06 -12.40 14.38
CA MET A 133 -15.19 -12.90 13.59
C MET A 133 -15.49 -12.03 12.37
N LEU A 134 -15.48 -10.71 12.51
CA LEU A 134 -15.71 -9.79 11.39
C LEU A 134 -14.55 -9.80 10.40
N SER A 135 -13.33 -9.92 10.89
CA SER A 135 -12.13 -10.07 10.06
C SER A 135 -12.17 -11.37 9.25
N ARG A 136 -12.55 -12.48 9.87
CA ARG A 136 -12.75 -13.78 9.21
C ARG A 136 -13.80 -13.67 8.13
N PHE A 137 -14.95 -13.09 8.46
CA PHE A 137 -16.04 -12.89 7.54
C PHE A 137 -15.62 -12.06 6.32
N ARG A 138 -14.88 -11.00 6.54
CA ARG A 138 -14.39 -10.12 5.47
C ARG A 138 -13.43 -10.85 4.53
N LEU A 139 -12.49 -11.62 5.08
CA LEU A 139 -11.55 -12.40 4.27
C LEU A 139 -12.29 -13.49 3.49
N PHE A 140 -13.22 -14.21 4.14
CA PHE A 140 -14.04 -15.23 3.47
C PHE A 140 -14.80 -14.64 2.28
N LYS A 141 -15.49 -13.51 2.48
CA LYS A 141 -16.18 -12.79 1.42
C LYS A 141 -15.23 -12.38 0.29
N TRP A 142 -14.06 -11.87 0.62
CA TRP A 142 -13.08 -11.44 -0.36
C TRP A 142 -12.53 -12.61 -1.18
N MET A 143 -12.20 -13.72 -0.54
CA MET A 143 -11.76 -14.96 -1.22
C MET A 143 -12.84 -15.52 -2.15
N TYR A 144 -14.08 -15.50 -1.72
CA TYR A 144 -15.20 -15.92 -2.55
C TYR A 144 -15.39 -15.02 -3.77
N GLN A 145 -15.34 -13.70 -3.60
CA GLN A 145 -15.49 -12.75 -4.71
C GLN A 145 -14.40 -12.87 -5.77
N HIS A 146 -13.27 -13.49 -5.44
CA HIS A 146 -12.14 -13.73 -6.34
C HIS A 146 -12.04 -15.20 -6.80
N ASP A 147 -13.12 -15.97 -6.72
CA ASP A 147 -13.19 -17.39 -7.13
C ASP A 147 -12.09 -18.27 -6.48
N LYS A 148 -11.69 -17.92 -5.26
CA LYS A 148 -10.67 -18.66 -4.50
C LYS A 148 -11.27 -19.61 -3.46
N ILE A 149 -12.56 -19.54 -3.25
CA ILE A 149 -13.34 -20.46 -2.41
C ILE A 149 -14.55 -20.93 -3.21
N ASP A 150 -14.72 -22.24 -3.26
CA ASP A 150 -15.95 -22.87 -3.70
C ASP A 150 -16.84 -23.13 -2.47
N CYS A 151 -17.95 -22.43 -2.39
CA CYS A 151 -18.91 -22.55 -1.28
C CYS A 151 -19.55 -23.94 -1.15
N THR A 152 -19.44 -24.80 -2.17
CA THR A 152 -19.92 -26.18 -2.08
C THR A 152 -19.01 -27.05 -1.22
N ASN A 153 -17.74 -26.67 -1.06
CA ASN A 153 -16.70 -27.43 -0.37
C ASN A 153 -16.05 -26.69 0.81
N HIS A 154 -16.37 -25.42 1.02
CA HIS A 154 -15.76 -24.62 2.08
C HIS A 154 -16.84 -23.95 2.94
N CYS A 155 -16.77 -24.18 4.24
CA CYS A 155 -17.62 -23.53 5.22
C CYS A 155 -16.90 -22.34 5.85
N TYR A 156 -17.63 -21.29 6.17
CA TYR A 156 -17.09 -20.12 6.88
C TYR A 156 -16.42 -20.51 8.22
N ASP A 157 -16.99 -21.49 8.91
CA ASP A 157 -16.49 -21.93 10.22
C ASP A 157 -15.13 -22.64 10.14
N ASP A 158 -14.79 -23.20 8.97
CA ASP A 158 -13.51 -23.89 8.72
C ASP A 158 -12.37 -22.92 8.41
N LEU A 159 -12.68 -21.65 8.13
CA LEU A 159 -11.66 -20.66 7.81
C LEU A 159 -10.91 -20.20 9.06
N VAL A 160 -9.66 -20.62 9.18
CA VAL A 160 -8.76 -20.18 10.23
C VAL A 160 -7.87 -19.08 9.69
N LEU A 161 -7.93 -17.89 10.31
CA LEU A 161 -7.03 -16.80 9.95
C LEU A 161 -5.62 -17.07 10.52
N PRO A 162 -4.55 -16.90 9.71
CA PRO A 162 -3.19 -16.94 10.23
C PRO A 162 -2.98 -15.90 11.33
N GLU A 163 -2.32 -16.27 12.41
CA GLU A 163 -2.08 -15.38 13.55
C GLU A 163 -1.32 -14.11 13.14
N LYS A 164 -0.36 -14.24 12.21
CA LYS A 164 0.37 -13.09 11.65
C LYS A 164 -0.57 -12.06 10.99
N LEU A 165 -1.65 -12.52 10.34
CA LEU A 165 -2.64 -11.64 9.73
C LEU A 165 -3.48 -10.94 10.80
N LEU A 166 -3.97 -11.69 11.79
CA LEU A 166 -4.73 -11.13 12.92
C LEU A 166 -3.93 -10.06 13.67
N GLN A 167 -2.65 -10.35 13.93
CA GLN A 167 -1.76 -9.40 14.57
C GLN A 167 -1.59 -8.13 13.72
N ARG A 168 -1.36 -8.27 12.42
CA ARG A 168 -1.18 -7.12 11.53
C ARG A 168 -2.45 -6.28 11.38
N GLN A 169 -3.62 -6.91 11.40
CA GLN A 169 -4.92 -6.22 11.41
C GLN A 169 -5.12 -5.38 12.67
N LYS A 170 -4.75 -5.91 13.83
CA LYS A 170 -4.79 -5.17 15.10
C LYS A 170 -3.83 -3.97 15.07
N GLU A 171 -2.61 -4.17 14.59
CA GLU A 171 -1.64 -3.08 14.42
C GLU A 171 -2.17 -1.98 13.48
N LEU A 172 -2.80 -2.34 12.35
CA LEU A 172 -3.40 -1.36 11.45
C LEU A 172 -4.46 -0.51 12.15
N VAL A 173 -5.33 -1.13 12.95
CA VAL A 173 -6.35 -0.41 13.71
C VAL A 173 -5.72 0.52 14.74
N ASP A 174 -4.71 0.03 15.48
CA ASP A 174 -4.00 0.82 16.48
C ASP A 174 -3.29 2.02 15.86
N GLU A 175 -2.67 1.85 14.68
CA GLU A 175 -2.06 2.96 13.95
C GLU A 175 -3.11 3.96 13.44
N ALA A 176 -4.26 3.48 12.95
CA ALA A 176 -5.34 4.35 12.49
C ALA A 176 -5.96 5.19 13.62
N GLN A 177 -6.01 4.66 14.84
CA GLN A 177 -6.54 5.36 16.01
C GLN A 177 -5.61 6.45 16.57
N GLN A 178 -4.37 6.55 16.06
CA GLN A 178 -3.40 7.55 16.51
C GLN A 178 -3.41 8.84 15.68
N PHE A 179 -4.20 8.91 14.60
CA PHE A 179 -4.41 10.15 13.87
C PHE A 179 -5.21 11.15 14.72
N GLU A 180 -4.88 12.43 14.63
CA GLU A 180 -5.56 13.48 15.37
C GLU A 180 -7.03 13.61 14.98
N SER A 181 -7.31 13.47 13.68
CA SER A 181 -8.67 13.42 13.18
C SER A 181 -8.87 12.32 12.14
N THR A 182 -10.08 11.76 12.09
CA THR A 182 -10.48 10.79 11.07
C THR A 182 -11.79 11.22 10.43
N CYS A 183 -11.83 11.23 9.09
CA CYS A 183 -13.02 11.53 8.31
C CYS A 183 -13.37 10.34 7.41
N HIS A 184 -14.61 9.86 7.51
CA HIS A 184 -15.10 8.76 6.68
C HIS A 184 -16.24 9.26 5.80
N ILE A 185 -16.04 9.25 4.48
CA ILE A 185 -17.07 9.58 3.49
C ILE A 185 -17.64 8.26 2.96
N TRP A 186 -18.91 8.02 3.21
CA TRP A 186 -19.60 6.79 2.86
C TRP A 186 -20.65 7.00 1.82
N ASP A 187 -20.85 6.00 0.96
CA ASP A 187 -22.04 5.87 0.15
C ASP A 187 -23.28 5.67 1.05
N SER A 188 -24.39 6.28 0.69
CA SER A 188 -25.68 6.11 1.40
C SER A 188 -26.15 4.67 1.44
N MET A 189 -25.67 3.81 0.53
CA MET A 189 -26.02 2.41 0.41
C MET A 189 -25.08 1.47 1.18
N ILE A 190 -24.11 1.99 1.93
CA ILE A 190 -23.04 1.20 2.59
C ILE A 190 -23.58 0.05 3.43
N PHE A 191 -24.67 0.30 4.16
CA PHE A 191 -25.31 -0.74 4.99
C PHE A 191 -26.12 -1.73 4.17
N GLN A 192 -26.69 -1.31 3.04
CA GLN A 192 -27.40 -2.20 2.15
C GLN A 192 -26.46 -3.18 1.47
N TYR A 193 -25.24 -2.75 1.08
CA TYR A 193 -24.21 -3.65 0.57
C TYR A 193 -23.70 -4.64 1.61
N LEU A 194 -23.85 -4.31 2.89
CA LEU A 194 -23.53 -5.24 3.97
C LEU A 194 -24.63 -6.26 4.21
N VAL A 195 -25.90 -5.82 4.14
CA VAL A 195 -27.09 -6.60 4.51
C VAL A 195 -27.69 -7.35 3.31
N ASN A 196 -27.72 -6.72 2.12
CA ASN A 196 -28.18 -7.37 0.89
C ASN A 196 -27.11 -8.35 0.40
N TRP A 197 -27.07 -9.45 1.09
CA TRP A 197 -26.31 -10.59 0.70
C TRP A 197 -27.08 -11.29 -0.40
N ASP A 198 -26.48 -11.33 -1.57
CA ASP A 198 -27.07 -12.00 -2.72
C ASP A 198 -27.45 -13.45 -2.38
N SER A 199 -28.61 -13.88 -2.81
CA SER A 199 -29.24 -15.18 -2.48
C SER A 199 -28.39 -16.44 -2.78
N GLY A 200 -27.21 -16.26 -3.39
CA GLY A 200 -26.25 -17.34 -3.63
C GLY A 200 -25.45 -17.80 -2.39
N TRP A 201 -25.47 -17.05 -1.29
CA TRP A 201 -24.67 -17.37 -0.09
C TRP A 201 -25.41 -18.22 0.94
N GLY A 202 -26.69 -18.43 0.79
CA GLY A 202 -27.53 -19.14 1.78
C GLY A 202 -27.03 -20.53 2.15
N ASN A 203 -26.20 -21.15 1.29
CA ASN A 203 -25.62 -22.47 1.53
C ASN A 203 -24.23 -22.43 2.19
N CYS A 204 -23.59 -21.26 2.29
CA CYS A 204 -22.22 -21.12 2.81
C CYS A 204 -22.16 -20.71 4.28
N VAL A 205 -23.27 -20.20 4.81
CA VAL A 205 -23.35 -19.77 6.22
C VAL A 205 -24.56 -20.45 6.85
N SER A 206 -24.35 -21.55 7.53
CA SER A 206 -25.36 -22.12 8.43
C SER A 206 -25.38 -21.26 9.70
N VAL A 207 -26.39 -20.42 9.86
CA VAL A 207 -26.66 -19.76 11.13
C VAL A 207 -27.29 -20.82 12.04
N SER A 208 -26.49 -21.41 12.92
CA SER A 208 -26.98 -22.23 14.03
C SER A 208 -27.35 -21.32 15.20
#